data_aa4f827a2c8ea4c4a78315b226ab5195
#
_entry.id   aa4f827a2c8ea4c4a78315b226ab5195
#
_cell.length_a   1.000
_cell.length_b   1.000
_cell.length_c   1.000
_cell.angle_alpha   90.00
_cell.angle_beta   90.00
_cell.angle_gamma   90.00
#
_symmetry.space_group_name_H-M   'P 1'
#
loop_
_entity.id
_entity.type
_entity.pdbx_description
1 polymer ?
#
loop_
_entity_poly.entity_id
_entity_poly.type
_entity_poly.pdbx_seq_one_letter_code
_entity_poly.pdbx_strand_id
1 'polypeptide(L)'
;ALGAAVQGSIINGENENDILLLDVTPLSLGIETMGGVMTKLVEANTTIPCKKTQIFSTAVDNQPSVTIRCLQGERPMANDNKEIGVFNLDGIAPARRGIPQIEVSFDIDVNGILKVSAVDKATGKEQNITIENKGSLTQEDIDRIKADAEAHKAEDDKKREELEKLNKVSTIRYTIENTLENYKDKPEYLTEEDKVYFNEKLEVLKKMEEDKDFSNLDALDKEISAKWNAIAIKAYGTNGNGFDFGDMFKGGFNPNAGGAPNSTKPNDSKDDFEEV
;
A
#
# COMPACT_ATOMS: atom_id res chain seq x y z
N ALA A 1 15.21 -37.32 -12.06
CA ALA A 1 15.92 -38.32 -11.22
C ALA A 1 17.13 -37.74 -10.52
N LEU A 2 18.06 -37.05 -11.23
CA LEU A 2 19.31 -36.54 -10.66
C LEU A 2 19.05 -35.43 -9.61
N GLY A 3 18.13 -34.48 -9.89
CA GLY A 3 17.79 -33.41 -8.97
C GLY A 3 17.14 -33.91 -7.66
N ALA A 4 16.29 -34.95 -7.75
CA ALA A 4 15.69 -35.56 -6.57
C ALA A 4 16.74 -36.29 -5.70
N ALA A 5 17.75 -36.89 -6.30
CA ALA A 5 18.86 -37.53 -5.59
C ALA A 5 19.72 -36.49 -4.87
N VAL A 6 20.03 -35.36 -5.52
CA VAL A 6 20.77 -34.23 -4.92
C VAL A 6 19.97 -33.65 -3.74
N GLN A 7 18.67 -33.44 -3.90
CA GLN A 7 17.81 -32.94 -2.82
C GLN A 7 17.70 -33.92 -1.65
N GLY A 8 17.63 -35.23 -1.93
CA GLY A 8 17.68 -36.28 -0.92
C GLY A 8 18.96 -36.27 -0.11
N SER A 9 20.12 -36.08 -0.76
CA SER A 9 21.42 -36.00 -0.08
C SER A 9 21.58 -34.75 0.78
N ILE A 10 20.99 -33.62 0.36
CA ILE A 10 20.97 -32.39 1.15
C ILE A 10 20.12 -32.58 2.43
N ILE A 11 18.93 -33.19 2.29
CA ILE A 11 18.03 -33.45 3.43
C ILE A 11 18.66 -34.44 4.43
N ASN A 12 19.43 -35.42 3.94
CA ASN A 12 20.12 -36.40 4.77
C ASN A 12 21.45 -35.90 5.38
N GLY A 13 21.87 -34.66 5.08
CA GLY A 13 23.13 -34.12 5.58
C GLY A 13 24.38 -34.78 5.03
N GLU A 14 24.28 -35.51 3.91
CA GLU A 14 25.37 -36.24 3.29
C GLU A 14 26.17 -35.43 2.25
N ASN A 15 25.84 -34.15 2.10
CA ASN A 15 26.41 -33.28 1.07
C ASN A 15 27.64 -32.54 1.63
N GLU A 16 28.83 -32.96 1.30
CA GLU A 16 30.10 -32.29 1.65
C GLU A 16 30.31 -30.93 0.92
N ASN A 17 29.50 -30.66 -0.09
CA ASN A 17 29.55 -29.41 -0.86
C ASN A 17 28.34 -28.57 -0.47
N ASP A 18 28.42 -27.59 0.38
CA ASP A 18 27.41 -26.64 0.83
C ASP A 18 26.45 -26.08 -0.30
N ILE A 19 25.76 -27.03 -1.00
CA ILE A 19 24.79 -26.68 -2.04
C ILE A 19 23.48 -26.31 -1.33
N LEU A 20 23.23 -25.05 -1.19
CA LEU A 20 21.96 -24.52 -0.72
C LEU A 20 21.01 -24.41 -1.91
N LEU A 21 19.95 -25.23 -1.92
CA LEU A 21 18.85 -25.08 -2.88
C LEU A 21 17.84 -24.09 -2.31
N LEU A 22 17.73 -22.92 -2.93
CA LEU A 22 16.72 -21.92 -2.61
C LEU A 22 15.69 -21.89 -3.73
N ASP A 23 14.44 -22.11 -3.39
CA ASP A 23 13.33 -21.89 -4.32
C ASP A 23 12.88 -20.42 -4.26
N VAL A 24 12.39 -19.88 -5.38
CA VAL A 24 12.02 -18.48 -5.51
C VAL A 24 10.68 -18.32 -6.24
N THR A 25 9.98 -17.22 -5.97
CA THR A 25 8.80 -16.83 -6.75
C THR A 25 9.21 -16.45 -8.17
N PRO A 26 8.64 -17.05 -9.23
CA PRO A 26 9.03 -16.77 -10.62
C PRO A 26 8.58 -15.39 -11.09
N LEU A 27 7.46 -14.88 -10.56
CA LEU A 27 6.84 -13.61 -10.89
C LEU A 27 6.41 -12.89 -9.61
N SER A 28 6.26 -11.56 -9.69
CA SER A 28 5.73 -10.74 -8.61
C SER A 28 4.28 -11.08 -8.31
N LEU A 29 3.93 -10.95 -7.02
CA LEU A 29 2.58 -11.15 -6.50
C LEU A 29 2.12 -9.86 -5.82
N GLY A 30 0.87 -9.49 -6.02
CA GLY A 30 0.31 -8.27 -5.47
C GLY A 30 -1.19 -8.24 -5.49
N ILE A 31 -1.75 -7.08 -5.17
CA ILE A 31 -3.19 -6.83 -5.21
C ILE A 31 -3.50 -5.63 -6.10
N GLU A 32 -4.74 -5.60 -6.60
CA GLU A 32 -5.28 -4.40 -7.24
C GLU A 32 -5.56 -3.33 -6.19
N THR A 33 -5.13 -2.10 -6.49
CA THR A 33 -5.37 -0.90 -5.67
C THR A 33 -6.08 0.18 -6.47
N MET A 34 -6.35 1.32 -5.83
CA MET A 34 -7.10 2.43 -6.42
C MET A 34 -6.49 2.86 -7.76
N GLY A 35 -7.36 3.02 -8.78
CA GLY A 35 -6.93 3.35 -10.15
C GLY A 35 -6.62 2.12 -11.00
N GLY A 36 -6.87 0.89 -10.52
CA GLY A 36 -6.59 -0.35 -11.27
C GLY A 36 -5.09 -0.65 -11.39
N VAL A 37 -4.29 -0.18 -10.43
CA VAL A 37 -2.84 -0.41 -10.37
C VAL A 37 -2.55 -1.67 -9.57
N MET A 38 -1.60 -2.49 -10.01
CA MET A 38 -1.07 -3.60 -9.23
C MET A 38 -0.02 -3.11 -8.24
N THR A 39 -0.32 -3.24 -6.96
CA THR A 39 0.67 -3.03 -5.89
C THR A 39 1.31 -4.36 -5.54
N LYS A 40 2.61 -4.45 -5.76
CA LYS A 40 3.40 -5.65 -5.48
C LYS A 40 3.67 -5.76 -3.98
N LEU A 41 3.37 -6.92 -3.39
CA LEU A 41 3.74 -7.28 -2.01
C LEU A 41 4.95 -8.22 -2.00
N VAL A 42 5.02 -9.12 -2.96
CA VAL A 42 6.15 -10.06 -3.12
C VAL A 42 6.74 -9.83 -4.51
N GLU A 43 8.00 -9.42 -4.56
CA GLU A 43 8.71 -9.22 -5.83
C GLU A 43 9.12 -10.56 -6.45
N ALA A 44 9.28 -10.59 -7.78
CA ALA A 44 9.85 -11.73 -8.48
C ALA A 44 11.23 -12.09 -7.90
N ASN A 45 11.57 -13.36 -7.93
CA ASN A 45 12.82 -13.92 -7.39
C ASN A 45 12.98 -13.76 -5.86
N THR A 46 11.89 -13.56 -5.13
CA THR A 46 11.89 -13.62 -3.66
C THR A 46 12.00 -15.08 -3.23
N THR A 47 12.95 -15.39 -2.34
CA THR A 47 13.13 -16.74 -1.78
C THR A 47 11.92 -17.16 -0.95
N ILE A 48 11.54 -18.43 -1.07
CA ILE A 48 10.47 -19.04 -0.27
C ILE A 48 11.06 -20.03 0.74
N PRO A 49 10.42 -20.21 1.93
CA PRO A 49 9.18 -19.59 2.35
C PRO A 49 9.33 -18.10 2.66
N CYS A 50 8.27 -17.31 2.44
CA CYS A 50 8.27 -15.90 2.78
C CYS A 50 6.89 -15.40 3.19
N LYS A 51 6.88 -14.40 4.08
CA LYS A 51 5.67 -13.67 4.47
C LYS A 51 5.89 -12.18 4.28
N LYS A 52 4.99 -11.53 3.55
CA LYS A 52 4.98 -10.08 3.32
C LYS A 52 3.63 -9.51 3.71
N THR A 53 3.66 -8.39 4.40
CA THR A 53 2.46 -7.75 4.95
C THR A 53 2.50 -6.26 4.63
N GLN A 54 1.37 -5.71 4.21
CA GLN A 54 1.21 -4.28 3.95
C GLN A 54 -0.17 -3.80 4.38
N ILE A 55 -0.24 -2.55 4.85
CA ILE A 55 -1.48 -1.92 5.28
C ILE A 55 -2.06 -1.11 4.12
N PHE A 56 -3.33 -1.34 3.85
CA PHE A 56 -4.14 -0.62 2.86
C PHE A 56 -5.32 0.07 3.55
N SER A 57 -6.07 0.85 2.79
CA SER A 57 -7.24 1.54 3.29
C SER A 57 -8.39 1.52 2.28
N THR A 58 -9.54 2.05 2.69
CA THR A 58 -10.72 2.17 1.82
C THR A 58 -10.56 3.31 0.82
N ALA A 59 -11.15 3.16 -0.37
CA ALA A 59 -11.12 4.15 -1.45
C ALA A 59 -12.28 5.15 -1.38
N VAL A 60 -13.39 4.78 -0.72
CA VAL A 60 -14.60 5.59 -0.54
C VAL A 60 -15.03 5.66 0.91
N ASP A 61 -15.80 6.71 1.25
CA ASP A 61 -16.34 6.92 2.60
C ASP A 61 -17.36 5.84 2.95
N ASN A 62 -17.34 5.43 4.23
CA ASN A 62 -18.28 4.44 4.78
C ASN A 62 -18.34 3.13 3.98
N GLN A 63 -17.23 2.72 3.39
CA GLN A 63 -17.13 1.48 2.62
C GLN A 63 -17.25 0.27 3.56
N PRO A 64 -18.32 -0.57 3.43
CA PRO A 64 -18.58 -1.65 4.38
C PRO A 64 -17.77 -2.90 4.09
N SER A 65 -17.20 -3.01 2.88
CA SER A 65 -16.40 -4.15 2.44
C SER A 65 -15.33 -3.73 1.44
N VAL A 66 -14.25 -4.51 1.35
CA VAL A 66 -13.22 -4.36 0.32
C VAL A 66 -13.05 -5.68 -0.42
N THR A 67 -12.91 -5.61 -1.73
CA THR A 67 -12.56 -6.74 -2.58
C THR A 67 -11.05 -6.78 -2.73
N ILE A 68 -10.44 -7.90 -2.33
CA ILE A 68 -9.02 -8.16 -2.51
C ILE A 68 -8.87 -9.04 -3.75
N ARG A 69 -8.34 -8.46 -4.81
CA ARG A 69 -8.04 -9.12 -6.07
C ARG A 69 -6.55 -9.41 -6.14
N CYS A 70 -6.19 -10.69 -6.02
CA CYS A 70 -4.81 -11.15 -6.00
C CYS A 70 -4.31 -11.35 -7.43
N LEU A 71 -3.14 -10.82 -7.73
CA LEU A 71 -2.58 -10.75 -9.08
C LEU A 71 -1.16 -11.32 -9.10
N GLN A 72 -0.80 -11.89 -10.25
CA GLN A 72 0.56 -12.39 -10.54
C GLN A 72 1.03 -11.83 -11.88
N GLY A 73 2.20 -11.20 -11.90
CA GLY A 73 2.79 -10.65 -13.12
C GLY A 73 3.70 -9.46 -12.86
N GLU A 74 4.16 -8.82 -13.93
CA GLU A 74 5.13 -7.73 -13.86
C GLU A 74 4.60 -6.39 -14.38
N ARG A 75 3.38 -6.36 -14.95
CA ARG A 75 2.78 -5.14 -15.50
C ARG A 75 2.25 -4.25 -14.36
N PRO A 76 2.34 -2.91 -14.48
CA PRO A 76 1.81 -1.99 -13.47
C PRO A 76 0.29 -1.99 -13.36
N MET A 77 -0.42 -2.28 -14.47
CA MET A 77 -1.87 -2.27 -14.46
C MET A 77 -2.43 -3.63 -14.04
N ALA A 78 -3.43 -3.63 -13.15
CA ALA A 78 -4.03 -4.86 -12.62
C ALA A 78 -4.58 -5.77 -13.72
N ASN A 79 -5.24 -5.18 -14.73
CA ASN A 79 -5.87 -5.94 -15.82
C ASN A 79 -4.89 -6.59 -16.80
N ASP A 80 -3.63 -6.16 -16.80
CA ASP A 80 -2.58 -6.71 -17.65
C ASP A 80 -1.81 -7.85 -16.96
N ASN A 81 -2.20 -8.19 -15.72
CA ASN A 81 -1.63 -9.29 -14.94
C ASN A 81 -2.63 -10.44 -14.79
N LYS A 82 -2.12 -11.61 -14.45
CA LYS A 82 -2.93 -12.79 -14.21
C LYS A 82 -3.61 -12.69 -12.84
N GLU A 83 -4.95 -12.75 -12.83
CA GLU A 83 -5.71 -12.93 -11.60
C GLU A 83 -5.55 -14.35 -11.07
N ILE A 84 -5.16 -14.50 -9.82
CA ILE A 84 -4.92 -15.77 -9.15
C ILE A 84 -5.93 -16.07 -8.05
N GLY A 85 -6.68 -15.07 -7.60
CA GLY A 85 -7.75 -15.24 -6.62
C GLY A 85 -8.44 -13.93 -6.27
N VAL A 86 -9.69 -14.03 -5.83
CA VAL A 86 -10.49 -12.88 -5.36
C VAL A 86 -11.24 -13.28 -4.12
N PHE A 87 -11.29 -12.39 -3.12
CA PHE A 87 -12.13 -12.55 -1.93
C PHE A 87 -12.54 -11.19 -1.36
N ASN A 88 -13.58 -11.17 -0.54
CA ASN A 88 -14.10 -9.96 0.06
C ASN A 88 -13.86 -9.97 1.58
N LEU A 89 -13.42 -8.85 2.11
CA LEU A 89 -13.41 -8.58 3.54
C LEU A 89 -14.60 -7.69 3.87
N ASP A 90 -15.59 -8.25 4.55
CA ASP A 90 -16.82 -7.58 4.93
C ASP A 90 -16.82 -7.12 6.39
N GLY A 91 -17.71 -6.15 6.70
CA GLY A 91 -17.94 -5.69 8.06
C GLY A 91 -16.87 -4.71 8.56
N ILE A 92 -16.32 -3.93 7.67
CA ILE A 92 -15.49 -2.78 7.97
C ILE A 92 -16.36 -1.72 8.65
N ALA A 93 -15.88 -1.15 9.75
CA ALA A 93 -16.60 -0.10 10.44
C ALA A 93 -16.74 1.15 9.55
N PRO A 94 -17.93 1.80 9.53
CA PRO A 94 -18.11 3.04 8.77
C PRO A 94 -17.11 4.11 9.21
N ALA A 95 -16.32 4.58 8.28
CA ALA A 95 -15.31 5.62 8.48
C ALA A 95 -15.06 6.34 7.16
N ARG A 96 -14.39 7.50 7.22
CA ARG A 96 -13.93 8.18 6.02
C ARG A 96 -12.90 7.36 5.29
N ARG A 97 -12.84 7.50 3.96
CA ARG A 97 -11.81 6.88 3.14
C ARG A 97 -10.40 7.21 3.69
N GLY A 98 -9.50 6.26 3.63
CA GLY A 98 -8.14 6.43 4.12
C GLY A 98 -7.97 6.19 5.63
N ILE A 99 -9.05 6.11 6.44
CA ILE A 99 -9.00 5.88 7.89
C ILE A 99 -8.92 4.38 8.24
N PRO A 100 -9.76 3.47 7.67
CA PRO A 100 -9.66 2.05 7.97
C PRO A 100 -8.28 1.50 7.64
N GLN A 101 -7.74 0.65 8.50
CA GLN A 101 -6.46 -0.02 8.31
C GLN A 101 -6.69 -1.49 8.02
N ILE A 102 -6.52 -1.86 6.77
CA ILE A 102 -6.69 -3.23 6.29
C ILE A 102 -5.30 -3.81 6.04
N GLU A 103 -4.90 -4.72 6.92
CA GLU A 103 -3.64 -5.43 6.81
C GLU A 103 -3.80 -6.61 5.86
N VAL A 104 -3.08 -6.59 4.73
CA VAL A 104 -3.05 -7.69 3.77
C VAL A 104 -1.70 -8.40 3.87
N SER A 105 -1.76 -9.73 4.08
CA SER A 105 -0.57 -10.58 4.19
C SER A 105 -0.55 -11.62 3.08
N PHE A 106 0.61 -11.77 2.45
CA PHE A 106 0.94 -12.85 1.52
C PHE A 106 1.92 -13.78 2.22
N ASP A 107 1.52 -15.03 2.43
CA ASP A 107 2.30 -16.06 3.11
C ASP A 107 2.50 -17.24 2.16
N ILE A 108 3.75 -17.46 1.74
CA ILE A 108 4.14 -18.53 0.80
C ILE A 108 4.93 -19.56 1.58
N ASP A 109 4.45 -20.79 1.61
CA ASP A 109 5.11 -21.90 2.29
C ASP A 109 6.25 -22.52 1.47
N VAL A 110 6.91 -23.50 2.05
CA VAL A 110 8.00 -24.24 1.40
C VAL A 110 7.57 -25.04 0.16
N ASN A 111 6.28 -25.27 -0.03
CA ASN A 111 5.71 -25.96 -1.18
C ASN A 111 5.22 -24.99 -2.26
N GLY A 112 5.40 -23.69 -2.05
CA GLY A 112 4.90 -22.65 -2.96
C GLY A 112 3.39 -22.39 -2.86
N ILE A 113 2.73 -22.87 -1.80
CA ILE A 113 1.31 -22.59 -1.56
C ILE A 113 1.20 -21.18 -1.00
N LEU A 114 0.42 -20.34 -1.69
CA LEU A 114 0.16 -18.96 -1.29
C LEU A 114 -1.12 -18.87 -0.46
N LYS A 115 -1.02 -18.40 0.77
CA LYS A 115 -2.15 -17.95 1.59
C LYS A 115 -2.18 -16.44 1.62
N VAL A 116 -3.30 -15.86 1.18
CA VAL A 116 -3.54 -14.42 1.29
C VAL A 116 -4.59 -14.19 2.37
N SER A 117 -4.29 -13.33 3.32
CA SER A 117 -5.23 -12.91 4.37
C SER A 117 -5.37 -11.39 4.39
N ALA A 118 -6.57 -10.94 4.74
CA ALA A 118 -6.88 -9.53 4.95
C ALA A 118 -7.55 -9.37 6.31
N VAL A 119 -7.06 -8.43 7.12
CA VAL A 119 -7.55 -8.16 8.49
C VAL A 119 -7.86 -6.69 8.63
N ASP A 120 -9.08 -6.34 9.02
CA ASP A 120 -9.39 -4.99 9.49
C ASP A 120 -8.90 -4.83 10.93
N LYS A 121 -7.93 -3.96 11.14
CA LYS A 121 -7.31 -3.73 12.45
C LYS A 121 -8.26 -3.11 13.48
N ALA A 122 -9.29 -2.41 13.04
CA ALA A 122 -10.26 -1.78 13.94
C ALA A 122 -11.30 -2.78 14.47
N THR A 123 -11.80 -3.68 13.62
CA THR A 123 -12.85 -4.65 13.99
C THR A 123 -12.31 -6.03 14.31
N GLY A 124 -11.07 -6.32 13.94
CA GLY A 124 -10.47 -7.66 14.05
C GLY A 124 -11.08 -8.68 13.07
N LYS A 125 -11.89 -8.22 12.12
CA LYS A 125 -12.45 -9.08 11.07
C LYS A 125 -11.36 -9.54 10.13
N GLU A 126 -11.35 -10.84 9.85
CA GLU A 126 -10.37 -11.48 8.96
C GLU A 126 -11.09 -12.31 7.90
N GLN A 127 -10.54 -12.26 6.70
CA GLN A 127 -10.85 -13.17 5.61
C GLN A 127 -9.55 -13.62 4.95
N ASN A 128 -9.57 -14.83 4.41
CA ASN A 128 -8.41 -15.36 3.71
C ASN A 128 -8.81 -16.28 2.55
N ILE A 129 -7.87 -16.46 1.63
CA ILE A 129 -7.94 -17.41 0.54
C ILE A 129 -6.63 -18.18 0.47
N THR A 130 -6.71 -19.49 0.22
CA THR A 130 -5.54 -20.32 -0.09
C THR A 130 -5.52 -20.58 -1.58
N ILE A 131 -4.42 -20.21 -2.22
CA ILE A 131 -4.20 -20.34 -3.65
C ILE A 131 -3.18 -21.45 -3.86
N GLU A 132 -3.67 -22.61 -4.27
CA GLU A 132 -2.82 -23.70 -4.71
C GLU A 132 -2.46 -23.48 -6.17
N ASN A 133 -1.18 -23.61 -6.49
CA ASN A 133 -0.69 -23.42 -7.86
C ASN A 133 -1.05 -24.63 -8.73
N LYS A 134 -2.37 -24.81 -9.04
CA LYS A 134 -2.89 -25.94 -9.83
C LYS A 134 -2.49 -25.91 -11.32
N GLY A 135 -1.84 -24.86 -11.77
CA GLY A 135 -1.28 -24.71 -13.11
C GLY A 135 0.10 -24.11 -12.98
N SER A 136 1.14 -24.93 -12.83
CA SER A 136 2.50 -24.43 -12.89
C SER A 136 2.69 -23.65 -14.19
N LEU A 137 3.04 -22.37 -14.08
CA LEU A 137 3.50 -21.62 -15.24
C LEU A 137 4.67 -22.35 -15.84
N THR A 138 4.63 -22.60 -17.13
CA THR A 138 5.79 -23.14 -17.83
C THR A 138 6.88 -22.08 -17.88
N GLN A 139 8.13 -22.48 -18.06
CA GLN A 139 9.22 -21.51 -18.24
C GLN A 139 8.94 -20.58 -19.43
N GLU A 140 8.33 -21.10 -20.49
CA GLU A 140 7.91 -20.31 -21.66
C GLU A 140 6.85 -19.25 -21.31
N ASP A 141 5.89 -19.58 -20.44
CA ASP A 141 4.89 -18.60 -19.96
C ASP A 141 5.53 -17.48 -19.12
N ILE A 142 6.47 -17.85 -18.25
CA ILE A 142 7.21 -16.89 -17.41
C ILE A 142 8.03 -15.94 -18.30
N ASP A 143 8.74 -16.49 -19.26
CA ASP A 143 9.59 -15.73 -20.17
C ASP A 143 8.74 -14.81 -21.07
N ARG A 144 7.58 -15.30 -21.53
CA ARG A 144 6.63 -14.49 -22.30
C ARG A 144 6.06 -13.32 -21.47
N ILE A 145 5.65 -13.55 -20.21
CA ILE A 145 5.13 -12.50 -19.33
C ILE A 145 6.18 -11.44 -19.05
N LYS A 146 7.43 -11.84 -18.79
CA LYS A 146 8.54 -10.93 -18.59
C LYS A 146 8.88 -10.11 -19.84
N ALA A 147 8.91 -10.75 -20.99
CA ALA A 147 9.17 -10.09 -22.28
C ALA A 147 8.05 -9.08 -22.63
N ASP A 148 6.79 -9.44 -22.38
CA ASP A 148 5.65 -8.54 -22.57
C ASP A 148 5.72 -7.32 -21.66
N ALA A 149 6.06 -7.52 -20.38
CA ALA A 149 6.24 -6.42 -19.42
C ALA A 149 7.37 -5.47 -19.84
N GLU A 150 8.51 -6.00 -20.31
CA GLU A 150 9.62 -5.18 -20.78
C GLU A 150 9.27 -4.42 -22.07
N ALA A 151 8.54 -5.04 -23.00
CA ALA A 151 8.12 -4.41 -24.25
C ALA A 151 7.18 -3.21 -24.02
N HIS A 152 6.33 -3.26 -23.01
CA HIS A 152 5.34 -2.22 -22.70
C HIS A 152 5.79 -1.26 -21.59
N LYS A 153 6.95 -1.48 -20.99
CA LYS A 153 7.43 -0.76 -19.81
C LYS A 153 7.31 0.76 -19.91
N ALA A 154 7.78 1.34 -21.01
CA ALA A 154 7.76 2.80 -21.18
C ALA A 154 6.34 3.39 -21.28
N GLU A 155 5.39 2.64 -21.85
CA GLU A 155 3.99 3.03 -21.93
C GLU A 155 3.31 2.86 -20.57
N ASP A 156 3.57 1.76 -19.92
CA ASP A 156 3.03 1.41 -18.62
C ASP A 156 3.53 2.35 -17.50
N ASP A 157 4.81 2.72 -17.53
CA ASP A 157 5.36 3.69 -16.59
C ASP A 157 4.67 5.06 -16.72
N LYS A 158 4.41 5.51 -17.96
CA LYS A 158 3.63 6.74 -18.19
C LYS A 158 2.20 6.66 -17.67
N LYS A 159 1.50 5.54 -17.94
CA LYS A 159 0.14 5.32 -17.44
C LYS A 159 0.09 5.31 -15.92
N ARG A 160 1.06 4.63 -15.29
CA ARG A 160 1.18 4.58 -13.83
C ARG A 160 1.40 5.98 -13.26
N GLU A 161 2.35 6.75 -13.79
CA GLU A 161 2.61 8.12 -13.34
C GLU A 161 1.39 9.03 -13.51
N GLU A 162 0.66 8.91 -14.61
CA GLU A 162 -0.57 9.67 -14.84
C GLU A 162 -1.63 9.33 -13.79
N LEU A 163 -1.84 8.04 -13.49
CA LEU A 163 -2.78 7.58 -12.49
C LEU A 163 -2.37 7.97 -11.06
N GLU A 164 -1.09 7.89 -10.72
CA GLU A 164 -0.57 8.35 -9.43
C GLU A 164 -0.84 9.85 -9.22
N LYS A 165 -0.61 10.67 -10.24
CA LYS A 165 -0.92 12.10 -10.21
C LYS A 165 -2.42 12.37 -10.10
N LEU A 166 -3.25 11.63 -10.83
CA LEU A 166 -4.71 11.72 -10.74
C LEU A 166 -5.21 11.36 -9.33
N ASN A 167 -4.71 10.27 -8.77
CA ASN A 167 -5.04 9.85 -7.41
C ASN A 167 -4.61 10.90 -6.37
N LYS A 168 -3.44 11.53 -6.58
CA LYS A 168 -2.95 12.61 -5.72
C LYS A 168 -3.88 13.83 -5.78
N VAL A 169 -4.28 14.27 -6.99
CA VAL A 169 -5.26 15.36 -7.17
C VAL A 169 -6.56 15.05 -6.45
N SER A 170 -7.11 13.85 -6.67
CA SER A 170 -8.35 13.41 -6.02
C SER A 170 -8.24 13.40 -4.49
N THR A 171 -7.09 13.02 -3.94
CA THR A 171 -6.85 13.02 -2.49
C THR A 171 -6.79 14.44 -1.93
N ILE A 172 -6.05 15.33 -2.58
CA ILE A 172 -5.95 16.75 -2.17
C ILE A 172 -7.34 17.41 -2.22
N ARG A 173 -8.07 17.21 -3.31
CA ARG A 173 -9.43 17.74 -3.49
C ARG A 173 -10.37 17.27 -2.38
N TYR A 174 -10.40 15.97 -2.12
CA TYR A 174 -11.21 15.41 -1.04
C TYR A 174 -10.85 15.99 0.34
N THR A 175 -9.57 16.18 0.62
CA THR A 175 -9.10 16.76 1.87
C THR A 175 -9.58 18.19 2.02
N ILE A 176 -9.51 19.00 0.96
CA ILE A 176 -10.02 20.37 0.97
C ILE A 176 -11.54 20.38 1.21
N GLU A 177 -12.31 19.59 0.44
CA GLU A 177 -13.77 19.51 0.57
C GLU A 177 -14.19 19.13 1.98
N ASN A 178 -13.56 18.11 2.58
CA ASN A 178 -13.83 17.69 3.95
C ASN A 178 -13.51 18.78 4.98
N THR A 179 -12.45 19.53 4.75
CA THR A 179 -12.09 20.58 5.70
C THR A 179 -13.05 21.75 5.60
N LEU A 180 -13.39 22.18 4.40
CA LEU A 180 -14.40 23.21 4.20
C LEU A 180 -15.73 22.84 4.90
N GLU A 181 -16.14 21.58 4.82
CA GLU A 181 -17.37 21.12 5.48
C GLU A 181 -17.21 21.02 7.00
N ASN A 182 -16.12 20.47 7.53
CA ASN A 182 -15.92 20.27 8.97
C ASN A 182 -15.75 21.59 9.75
N TYR A 183 -15.20 22.61 9.10
CA TYR A 183 -14.92 23.91 9.70
C TYR A 183 -15.84 25.02 9.16
N LYS A 184 -16.92 24.66 8.47
CA LYS A 184 -17.91 25.59 7.88
C LYS A 184 -18.41 26.63 8.87
N ASP A 185 -18.75 26.20 10.10
CA ASP A 185 -19.33 27.00 11.15
C ASP A 185 -18.31 27.42 12.24
N LYS A 186 -17.01 27.33 11.94
CA LYS A 186 -15.92 27.62 12.88
C LYS A 186 -14.98 28.69 12.32
N PRO A 187 -15.39 29.96 12.28
CA PRO A 187 -14.59 31.04 11.68
C PRO A 187 -13.29 31.32 12.45
N GLU A 188 -13.18 30.87 13.71
CA GLU A 188 -11.96 30.95 14.51
C GLU A 188 -10.80 30.10 13.94
N TYR A 189 -11.12 29.02 13.21
CA TYR A 189 -10.13 28.12 12.59
C TYR A 189 -9.98 28.36 11.10
N LEU A 190 -11.11 28.61 10.39
CA LEU A 190 -11.15 28.77 8.94
C LEU A 190 -11.84 30.10 8.61
N THR A 191 -11.04 31.11 8.29
CA THR A 191 -11.55 32.42 7.92
C THR A 191 -12.23 32.41 6.56
N GLU A 192 -13.05 33.44 6.26
CA GLU A 192 -13.68 33.57 4.93
C GLU A 192 -12.63 33.69 3.81
N GLU A 193 -11.48 34.33 4.07
CA GLU A 193 -10.36 34.39 3.13
C GLU A 193 -9.76 32.97 2.86
N ASP A 194 -9.65 32.14 3.89
CA ASP A 194 -9.19 30.76 3.74
C ASP A 194 -10.19 29.93 2.94
N LYS A 195 -11.48 30.11 3.15
CA LYS A 195 -12.54 29.43 2.36
C LYS A 195 -12.48 29.82 0.88
N VAL A 196 -12.34 31.11 0.58
CA VAL A 196 -12.18 31.59 -0.80
C VAL A 196 -10.93 30.95 -1.43
N TYR A 197 -9.79 31.01 -0.75
CA TYR A 197 -8.55 30.41 -1.22
C TYR A 197 -8.72 28.91 -1.55
N PHE A 198 -9.30 28.11 -0.66
CA PHE A 198 -9.47 26.67 -0.90
C PHE A 198 -10.47 26.39 -2.02
N ASN A 199 -11.53 27.16 -2.17
CA ASN A 199 -12.46 27.03 -3.28
C ASN A 199 -11.80 27.35 -4.64
N GLU A 200 -10.93 28.36 -4.70
CA GLU A 200 -10.14 28.65 -5.91
C GLU A 200 -9.19 27.46 -6.24
N LYS A 201 -8.55 26.88 -5.23
CA LYS A 201 -7.68 25.71 -5.44
C LYS A 201 -8.46 24.46 -5.87
N LEU A 202 -9.68 24.27 -5.39
CA LEU A 202 -10.56 23.20 -5.87
C LEU A 202 -10.87 23.32 -7.37
N GLU A 203 -11.13 24.53 -7.85
CA GLU A 203 -11.39 24.75 -9.30
C GLU A 203 -10.11 24.49 -10.14
N VAL A 204 -8.94 24.86 -9.61
CA VAL A 204 -7.66 24.53 -10.29
C VAL A 204 -7.45 23.02 -10.34
N LEU A 205 -7.69 22.29 -9.24
CA LEU A 205 -7.54 20.84 -9.18
C LEU A 205 -8.53 20.12 -10.12
N LYS A 206 -9.78 20.59 -10.21
CA LYS A 206 -10.77 20.07 -11.17
C LYS A 206 -10.31 20.22 -12.61
N LYS A 207 -9.78 21.39 -12.95
CA LYS A 207 -9.22 21.62 -14.30
C LYS A 207 -8.03 20.73 -14.60
N MET A 208 -7.12 20.53 -13.62
CA MET A 208 -5.99 19.62 -13.79
C MET A 208 -6.45 18.18 -14.09
N GLU A 209 -7.55 17.75 -13.45
CA GLU A 209 -8.16 16.44 -13.66
C GLU A 209 -8.82 16.32 -15.05
N GLU A 210 -9.54 17.36 -15.49
CA GLU A 210 -10.20 17.43 -16.81
C GLU A 210 -9.20 17.49 -17.97
N ASP A 211 -8.20 18.37 -17.85
CA ASP A 211 -7.20 18.63 -18.89
C ASP A 211 -6.04 17.59 -18.86
N LYS A 212 -5.97 16.76 -17.80
CA LYS A 212 -4.86 15.83 -17.52
C LYS A 212 -3.49 16.52 -17.51
N ASP A 213 -3.44 17.78 -17.12
CA ASP A 213 -2.21 18.56 -16.99
C ASP A 213 -1.80 18.66 -15.52
N PHE A 214 -0.82 17.87 -15.14
CA PHE A 214 -0.28 17.79 -13.77
C PHE A 214 1.06 18.52 -13.60
N SER A 215 1.45 19.39 -14.54
CA SER A 215 2.75 20.06 -14.56
C SER A 215 3.04 20.85 -13.27
N ASN A 216 2.02 21.46 -12.67
CA ASN A 216 2.15 22.29 -11.47
C ASN A 216 1.68 21.60 -10.18
N LEU A 217 1.36 20.29 -10.22
CA LEU A 217 0.76 19.59 -9.10
C LEU A 217 1.62 19.64 -7.83
N ASP A 218 2.92 19.41 -7.93
CA ASP A 218 3.82 19.41 -6.76
C ASP A 218 4.01 20.80 -6.14
N ALA A 219 3.98 21.86 -6.96
CA ALA A 219 4.01 23.22 -6.46
C ALA A 219 2.70 23.57 -5.73
N LEU A 220 1.57 23.19 -6.31
CA LEU A 220 0.23 23.39 -5.74
C LEU A 220 0.06 22.61 -4.44
N ASP A 221 0.51 21.37 -4.39
CA ASP A 221 0.49 20.53 -3.19
C ASP A 221 1.27 21.17 -2.03
N LYS A 222 2.49 21.65 -2.30
CA LYS A 222 3.30 22.37 -1.29
C LYS A 222 2.61 23.63 -0.79
N GLU A 223 2.02 24.40 -1.69
CA GLU A 223 1.30 25.65 -1.35
C GLU A 223 0.10 25.36 -0.45
N ILE A 224 -0.73 24.38 -0.83
CA ILE A 224 -1.89 23.93 -0.06
C ILE A 224 -1.47 23.39 1.30
N SER A 225 -0.45 22.53 1.34
CA SER A 225 0.08 21.95 2.58
C SER A 225 0.61 23.02 3.55
N ALA A 226 1.31 24.04 3.04
CA ALA A 226 1.78 25.17 3.86
C ALA A 226 0.63 25.97 4.47
N LYS A 227 -0.45 26.20 3.70
CA LYS A 227 -1.65 26.89 4.18
C LYS A 227 -2.38 26.07 5.25
N TRP A 228 -2.47 24.73 5.05
CA TRP A 228 -3.01 23.80 6.03
C TRP A 228 -2.27 23.83 7.36
N ASN A 229 -0.94 23.75 7.32
CA ASN A 229 -0.11 23.80 8.51
C ASN A 229 -0.34 25.10 9.29
N ALA A 230 -0.49 26.22 8.60
CA ALA A 230 -0.78 27.49 9.23
C ALA A 230 -2.16 27.50 9.95
N ILE A 231 -3.17 26.85 9.36
CA ILE A 231 -4.51 26.71 9.97
C ILE A 231 -4.46 25.73 11.15
N ALA A 232 -3.78 24.60 11.00
CA ALA A 232 -3.62 23.61 12.06
C ALA A 232 -2.92 24.19 13.30
N ILE A 233 -1.89 24.99 13.12
CA ILE A 233 -1.21 25.71 14.21
C ILE A 233 -2.17 26.66 14.93
N LYS A 234 -3.05 27.35 14.21
CA LYS A 234 -4.06 28.23 14.83
C LYS A 234 -5.12 27.42 15.60
N ALA A 235 -5.53 26.25 15.06
CA ALA A 235 -6.56 25.42 15.65
C ALA A 235 -6.12 24.65 16.91
N TYR A 236 -4.88 24.17 16.92
CA TYR A 236 -4.38 23.28 17.99
C TYR A 236 -3.33 23.92 18.90
N GLY A 237 -2.89 25.15 18.64
CA GLY A 237 -1.86 25.85 19.41
C GLY A 237 -0.47 25.26 19.27
N THR A 238 0.55 26.02 19.68
CA THR A 238 1.97 25.61 19.66
C THR A 238 2.35 24.58 20.75
N ASN A 239 1.38 24.14 21.57
CA ASN A 239 1.62 23.24 22.68
C ASN A 239 1.03 21.85 22.43
N GLY A 240 1.86 20.92 22.11
CA GLY A 240 1.58 19.52 22.31
C GLY A 240 1.75 18.66 21.07
N ASN A 241 2.27 17.54 21.25
CA ASN A 241 2.47 16.41 20.36
C ASN A 241 1.91 16.59 18.95
N GLY A 242 2.78 16.92 18.02
CA GLY A 242 2.41 17.24 16.66
C GLY A 242 1.53 16.16 16.06
N PHE A 243 0.29 16.51 15.83
CA PHE A 243 -0.47 15.89 14.78
C PHE A 243 0.19 16.38 13.49
N ASP A 244 1.17 15.60 13.03
CA ASP A 244 1.78 15.88 11.73
C ASP A 244 0.72 15.59 10.68
N PHE A 245 0.12 16.67 10.17
CA PHE A 245 -0.79 16.59 9.02
C PHE A 245 -0.09 15.97 7.81
N GLY A 246 1.24 16.03 7.76
CA GLY A 246 2.08 15.30 6.82
C GLY A 246 1.93 13.78 6.95
N ASP A 247 1.65 13.24 8.13
CA ASP A 247 1.40 11.81 8.32
C ASP A 247 -0.01 11.41 7.86
N MET A 248 -0.98 12.29 7.92
CA MET A 248 -2.30 12.09 7.31
C MET A 248 -2.22 12.10 5.77
N PHE A 249 -1.28 12.88 5.21
CA PHE A 249 -0.94 12.87 3.78
C PHE A 249 0.03 11.74 3.41
N LYS A 250 0.88 11.27 4.32
CA LYS A 250 1.75 10.09 4.12
C LYS A 250 0.99 8.77 4.17
N GLY A 251 -0.22 8.74 4.71
CA GLY A 251 -1.16 7.62 4.60
C GLY A 251 -1.66 7.38 3.17
N GLY A 252 -1.45 8.30 2.23
CA GLY A 252 -1.54 8.13 0.79
C GLY A 252 -0.29 7.42 0.29
N PHE A 253 -0.38 6.12 0.15
CA PHE A 253 0.41 5.27 -0.71
C PHE A 253 1.90 5.68 -0.89
N ASN A 254 2.75 5.28 0.06
CA ASN A 254 4.19 5.21 -0.16
C ASN A 254 4.58 3.74 -0.44
N PRO A 255 4.80 3.34 -1.70
CA PRO A 255 5.17 1.97 -2.04
C PRO A 255 6.55 1.56 -1.51
N ASN A 256 7.29 2.48 -0.87
CA ASN A 256 8.67 2.26 -0.45
C ASN A 256 8.92 2.40 1.06
N ALA A 257 7.87 2.40 1.89
CA ALA A 257 8.01 2.37 3.35
C ALA A 257 8.28 0.94 3.85
N GLY A 258 9.39 0.36 3.44
CA GLY A 258 10.04 -0.74 4.14
C GLY A 258 10.52 -0.23 5.49
N GLY A 259 9.69 -0.38 6.55
CA GLY A 259 9.98 0.11 7.87
C GLY A 259 11.16 -0.61 8.50
N ALA A 260 12.20 0.15 8.83
CA ALA A 260 13.16 -0.27 9.82
C ALA A 260 12.46 -0.28 11.20
N PRO A 261 12.69 -1.29 12.06
CA PRO A 261 12.06 -1.36 13.37
C PRO A 261 12.61 -0.25 14.27
N ASN A 262 11.70 0.54 14.81
CA ASN A 262 12.01 1.57 15.81
C ASN A 262 12.50 0.87 17.07
N SER A 263 13.79 0.98 17.36
CA SER A 263 14.40 0.52 18.59
C SER A 263 13.98 1.44 19.75
N THR A 264 12.95 1.07 20.47
CA THR A 264 12.67 1.60 21.79
C THR A 264 13.79 1.11 22.75
N LYS A 265 14.61 2.04 23.22
CA LYS A 265 15.54 1.80 24.31
C LYS A 265 14.78 1.38 25.57
N PRO A 266 15.27 0.38 26.32
CA PRO A 266 14.71 0.07 27.64
C PRO A 266 14.99 1.23 28.60
N ASN A 267 13.98 1.62 29.33
CA ASN A 267 14.06 2.57 30.42
C ASN A 267 14.68 1.83 31.62
N ASP A 268 15.91 2.21 31.99
CA ASP A 268 16.54 1.79 33.25
C ASP A 268 15.79 2.44 34.41
N SER A 269 14.86 1.73 35.02
CA SER A 269 14.43 1.98 36.39
C SER A 269 15.07 0.94 37.28
N LYS A 270 16.09 1.37 38.01
CA LYS A 270 16.57 0.70 39.21
C LYS A 270 15.43 0.69 40.23
N ASP A 271 15.01 -0.45 40.65
CA ASP A 271 14.37 -0.65 41.94
C ASP A 271 15.13 -1.75 42.70
N ASP A 272 15.73 -1.27 43.81
CA ASP A 272 16.31 -2.08 44.85
C ASP A 272 15.26 -2.98 45.48
N PHE A 273 15.52 -4.28 45.57
CA PHE A 273 14.89 -5.13 46.57
C PHE A 273 15.95 -5.86 47.38
N GLU A 274 15.98 -5.47 48.68
CA GLU A 274 16.70 -6.14 49.77
C GLU A 274 16.15 -7.56 50.00
N GLU A 275 17.08 -8.44 50.38
CA GLU A 275 16.85 -9.77 50.94
C GLU A 275 16.00 -9.75 52.22
N VAL A 276 15.07 -10.66 52.35
CA VAL A 276 14.80 -11.51 53.55
C VAL A 276 14.33 -12.87 53.11
#